data_b41d50f6fb5f8499947ea2b482f53aa6
#
_entry.id   b41d50f6fb5f8499947ea2b482f53aa6
#
_cell.length_a   1.000
_cell.length_b   1.000
_cell.length_c   1.000
_cell.angle_alpha   90.00
_cell.angle_beta   90.00
_cell.angle_gamma   90.00
#
_symmetry.space_group_name_H-M   'P 1'
#
loop_
_entity.id
_entity.type
_entity.pdbx_description
1 polymer ?
#
loop_
_entity_poly.entity_id
_entity_poly.type
_entity_poly.pdbx_seq_one_letter_code
_entity_poly.pdbx_strand_id
1 'polypeptide(L)'
;GVGVGHSIGYPFGVLFLILGINFIPRMFRFDVEKEKEKYFAQKKIDLSNDKDAGKSTIPEVKMDFVGFSIAAFLGYFLGSIKIAMGPLGTFSLGSIGGAIIVALILGSIGKIGPINFRMDSVVLGKMRTYFLSIFLAGTGLNYGFRVVEAVTGDGIMIAVVSALVAILSVLFGFLLGHYVFHVNWTLLSGAITGGMTSAPGLGAAIDALDSDEPAISYGATQPLATLC
;
A
#
# COMPACT_ATOMS: atom_id res chain seq x y z
N GLY A 1 -3.26 29.05 2.49
CA GLY A 1 -4.10 28.22 3.32
C GLY A 1 -3.86 26.72 3.19
N VAL A 2 -4.92 25.94 2.93
CA VAL A 2 -4.90 24.45 3.01
C VAL A 2 -3.83 23.81 2.14
N GLY A 3 -3.64 24.29 0.89
CA GLY A 3 -2.63 23.72 -0.01
C GLY A 3 -1.18 23.85 0.49
N VAL A 4 -0.86 24.94 1.16
CA VAL A 4 0.48 25.14 1.76
C VAL A 4 0.67 24.20 2.95
N GLY A 5 -0.35 24.09 3.81
CA GLY A 5 -0.31 23.19 4.95
C GLY A 5 -0.11 21.73 4.51
N HIS A 6 -0.82 21.28 3.47
CA HIS A 6 -0.65 19.95 2.89
C HIS A 6 0.76 19.76 2.30
N SER A 7 1.26 20.73 1.54
CA SER A 7 2.58 20.63 0.91
C SER A 7 3.73 20.50 1.90
N ILE A 8 3.62 21.15 3.07
CA ILE A 8 4.62 21.10 4.13
C ILE A 8 4.38 19.85 5.01
N GLY A 9 3.13 19.57 5.37
CA GLY A 9 2.80 18.49 6.30
C GLY A 9 2.97 17.09 5.73
N TYR A 10 2.67 16.89 4.44
CA TYR A 10 2.70 15.58 3.81
C TYR A 10 4.04 14.84 3.94
N PRO A 11 5.21 15.45 3.68
CA PRO A 11 6.50 14.77 3.85
C PRO A 11 6.74 14.26 5.27
N PHE A 12 6.36 15.06 6.27
CA PHE A 12 6.50 14.65 7.67
C PHE A 12 5.53 13.52 8.03
N GLY A 13 4.29 13.59 7.55
CA GLY A 13 3.32 12.51 7.68
C GLY A 13 3.85 11.19 7.14
N VAL A 14 4.38 11.20 5.92
CA VAL A 14 5.00 10.03 5.29
C VAL A 14 6.22 9.54 6.05
N LEU A 15 7.12 10.44 6.47
CA LEU A 15 8.33 10.07 7.22
C LEU A 15 7.96 9.36 8.52
N PHE A 16 7.06 9.93 9.32
CA PHE A 16 6.68 9.35 10.61
C PHE A 16 5.82 8.08 10.45
N LEU A 17 5.07 7.95 9.37
CA LEU A 17 4.42 6.70 9.02
C LEU A 17 5.44 5.58 8.72
N ILE A 18 6.43 5.86 7.88
CA ILE A 18 7.50 4.90 7.55
C ILE A 18 8.26 4.51 8.81
N LEU A 19 8.62 5.49 9.65
CA LEU A 19 9.26 5.21 10.94
C LEU A 19 8.35 4.36 11.82
N GLY A 20 7.05 4.69 11.91
CA GLY A 20 6.07 3.91 12.69
C GLY A 20 6.01 2.45 12.26
N ILE A 21 5.91 2.17 10.95
CA ILE A 21 5.88 0.80 10.42
C ILE A 21 7.13 0.00 10.84
N ASN A 22 8.29 0.63 10.85
CA ASN A 22 9.56 -0.02 11.21
C ASN A 22 9.79 -0.13 12.74
N PHE A 23 9.31 0.84 13.52
CA PHE A 23 9.58 0.91 14.96
C PHE A 23 8.51 0.26 15.84
N ILE A 24 7.25 0.18 15.40
CA ILE A 24 6.17 -0.44 16.17
C ILE A 24 6.52 -1.86 16.59
N PRO A 25 6.99 -2.77 15.72
CA PRO A 25 7.35 -4.12 16.13
C PRO A 25 8.40 -4.14 17.25
N ARG A 26 9.39 -3.25 17.18
CA ARG A 26 10.44 -3.15 18.20
C ARG A 26 9.92 -2.57 19.50
N MET A 27 9.07 -1.54 19.43
CA MET A 27 8.49 -0.87 20.60
C MET A 27 7.56 -1.79 21.37
N PHE A 28 6.72 -2.54 20.69
CA PHE A 28 5.79 -3.50 21.29
C PHE A 28 6.36 -4.92 21.42
N ARG A 29 7.63 -5.12 21.08
CA ARG A 29 8.40 -6.35 21.26
C ARG A 29 7.74 -7.59 20.65
N PHE A 30 7.12 -7.47 19.52
CA PHE A 30 6.64 -8.64 18.76
C PHE A 30 7.55 -8.94 17.57
N ASP A 31 7.65 -10.22 17.26
CA ASP A 31 8.51 -10.73 16.21
C ASP A 31 7.73 -10.72 14.87
N VAL A 32 8.21 -9.92 13.93
CA VAL A 32 7.61 -9.76 12.60
C VAL A 32 7.60 -11.08 11.83
N GLU A 33 8.69 -11.87 11.92
CA GLU A 33 8.76 -13.15 11.23
C GLU A 33 7.73 -14.15 11.77
N LYS A 34 7.56 -14.19 13.11
CA LYS A 34 6.52 -15.04 13.72
C LYS A 34 5.11 -14.62 13.34
N GLU A 35 4.85 -13.32 13.24
CA GLU A 35 3.57 -12.81 12.77
C GLU A 35 3.31 -13.17 11.30
N LYS A 36 4.35 -13.08 10.46
CA LYS A 36 4.33 -13.49 9.07
C LYS A 36 4.09 -15.00 8.92
N GLU A 37 4.83 -15.82 9.69
CA GLU A 37 4.63 -17.27 9.72
C GLU A 37 3.20 -17.67 10.12
N LYS A 38 2.66 -17.07 11.17
CA LYS A 38 1.28 -17.29 11.60
C LYS A 38 0.28 -16.96 10.50
N TYR A 39 0.48 -15.82 9.83
CA TYR A 39 -0.37 -15.40 8.73
C TYR A 39 -0.35 -16.42 7.58
N PHE A 40 0.84 -16.83 7.14
CA PHE A 40 0.96 -17.80 6.04
C PHE A 40 0.48 -19.20 6.43
N ALA A 41 0.65 -19.61 7.69
CA ALA A 41 0.10 -20.86 8.19
C ALA A 41 -1.44 -20.85 8.14
N GLN A 42 -2.06 -19.78 8.60
CA GLN A 42 -3.51 -19.62 8.55
C GLN A 42 -4.01 -19.58 7.10
N LYS A 43 -3.37 -18.79 6.25
CA LYS A 43 -3.70 -18.70 4.81
C LYS A 43 -3.61 -20.06 4.11
N LYS A 44 -2.62 -20.88 4.47
CA LYS A 44 -2.49 -22.24 3.92
C LYS A 44 -3.63 -23.17 4.35
N ILE A 45 -4.08 -23.04 5.61
CA ILE A 45 -5.23 -23.79 6.12
C ILE A 45 -6.50 -23.36 5.38
N ASP A 46 -6.72 -22.06 5.23
CA ASP A 46 -7.90 -21.52 4.56
C ASP A 46 -7.96 -21.96 3.09
N LEU A 47 -6.82 -21.91 2.39
CA LEU A 47 -6.69 -22.41 1.01
C LEU A 47 -6.87 -23.93 0.91
N SER A 48 -6.50 -24.71 1.92
CA SER A 48 -6.70 -26.16 1.92
C SER A 48 -8.16 -26.57 2.13
N ASN A 49 -8.91 -25.72 2.85
CA ASN A 49 -10.34 -25.90 3.09
C ASN A 49 -11.20 -25.44 1.91
N ASP A 50 -10.69 -24.55 1.08
CA ASP A 50 -11.34 -24.09 -0.14
C ASP A 50 -10.96 -25.03 -1.30
N LYS A 51 -11.86 -25.98 -1.62
CA LYS A 51 -11.66 -27.01 -2.66
C LYS A 51 -11.43 -26.43 -4.06
N ASP A 52 -11.75 -25.17 -4.29
CA ASP A 52 -11.60 -24.47 -5.57
C ASP A 52 -10.37 -23.53 -5.61
N ALA A 53 -9.75 -23.23 -4.48
CA ALA A 53 -8.61 -22.32 -4.34
C ALA A 53 -7.25 -22.91 -4.76
N GLY A 54 -7.16 -23.64 -5.82
CA GLY A 54 -5.86 -24.22 -6.20
C GLY A 54 -5.77 -24.79 -7.61
N LYS A 55 -6.85 -24.84 -8.34
CA LYS A 55 -6.87 -25.40 -9.70
C LYS A 55 -6.86 -24.34 -10.79
N SER A 56 -5.84 -23.49 -10.76
CA SER A 56 -5.57 -22.75 -11.98
C SER A 56 -4.76 -23.62 -12.95
N THR A 57 -5.40 -24.07 -13.99
CA THR A 57 -4.80 -24.82 -15.11
C THR A 57 -3.98 -23.95 -16.05
N ILE A 58 -3.87 -22.65 -15.79
CA ILE A 58 -3.17 -21.70 -16.66
C ILE A 58 -1.70 -21.64 -16.22
N PRO A 59 -0.75 -22.02 -17.09
CA PRO A 59 0.66 -21.98 -16.76
C PRO A 59 1.15 -20.54 -16.58
N GLU A 60 1.99 -20.32 -15.57
CA GLU A 60 2.71 -19.06 -15.39
C GLU A 60 3.75 -18.90 -16.51
N VAL A 61 3.87 -17.67 -17.02
CA VAL A 61 4.92 -17.26 -17.97
C VAL A 61 5.94 -16.42 -17.24
N LYS A 62 7.21 -16.45 -17.69
CA LYS A 62 8.27 -15.63 -17.08
C LYS A 62 7.88 -14.15 -17.04
N MET A 63 7.45 -13.61 -18.16
CA MET A 63 6.96 -12.23 -18.29
C MET A 63 6.16 -12.08 -19.58
N ASP A 64 5.01 -11.43 -19.49
CA ASP A 64 4.25 -10.92 -20.64
C ASP A 64 4.16 -9.41 -20.53
N PHE A 65 5.02 -8.70 -21.26
CA PHE A 65 5.06 -7.23 -21.23
C PHE A 65 3.77 -6.60 -21.73
N VAL A 66 3.08 -7.24 -22.68
CA VAL A 66 1.80 -6.75 -23.20
C VAL A 66 0.73 -6.88 -22.11
N GLY A 67 0.65 -8.04 -21.48
CA GLY A 67 -0.27 -8.28 -20.37
C GLY A 67 -0.02 -7.33 -19.18
N PHE A 68 1.26 -7.14 -18.81
CA PHE A 68 1.64 -6.20 -17.76
C PHE A 68 1.24 -4.75 -18.11
N SER A 69 1.54 -4.30 -19.32
CA SER A 69 1.22 -2.93 -19.76
C SER A 69 -0.28 -2.68 -19.83
N ILE A 70 -1.06 -3.66 -20.30
CA ILE A 70 -2.52 -3.57 -20.33
C ILE A 70 -3.08 -3.49 -18.92
N ALA A 71 -2.60 -4.34 -18.00
CA ALA A 71 -3.04 -4.30 -16.62
C ALA A 71 -2.73 -2.97 -15.95
N ALA A 72 -1.52 -2.43 -16.16
CA ALA A 72 -1.11 -1.13 -15.63
C ALA A 72 -1.95 0.02 -16.21
N PHE A 73 -2.17 0.03 -17.53
CA PHE A 73 -2.97 1.06 -18.21
C PHE A 73 -4.43 1.04 -17.75
N LEU A 74 -5.06 -0.14 -17.75
CA LEU A 74 -6.45 -0.30 -17.30
C LEU A 74 -6.59 0.05 -15.81
N GLY A 75 -5.60 -0.31 -14.99
CA GLY A 75 -5.57 0.04 -13.58
C GLY A 75 -5.50 1.54 -13.35
N TYR A 76 -4.60 2.23 -14.07
CA TYR A 76 -4.52 3.68 -14.03
C TYR A 76 -5.82 4.33 -14.50
N PHE A 77 -6.38 3.85 -15.61
CA PHE A 77 -7.64 4.37 -16.16
C PHE A 77 -8.79 4.19 -15.17
N LEU A 78 -8.97 2.98 -14.62
CA LEU A 78 -10.00 2.71 -13.59
C LEU A 78 -9.83 3.60 -12.36
N GLY A 79 -8.59 3.76 -11.90
CA GLY A 79 -8.28 4.59 -10.73
C GLY A 79 -8.52 6.08 -10.96
N SER A 80 -8.45 6.53 -12.22
CA SER A 80 -8.65 7.93 -12.60
C SER A 80 -10.13 8.31 -12.76
N ILE A 81 -11.04 7.33 -12.78
CA ILE A 81 -12.48 7.59 -12.90
C ILE A 81 -12.95 8.29 -11.63
N LYS A 82 -13.52 9.48 -11.81
CA LYS A 82 -14.14 10.27 -10.75
C LYS A 82 -15.65 10.07 -10.78
N ILE A 83 -16.20 9.55 -9.71
CA ILE A 83 -17.62 9.32 -9.55
C ILE A 83 -18.17 10.45 -8.67
N ALA A 84 -19.07 11.28 -9.22
CA ALA A 84 -19.71 12.33 -8.44
C ALA A 84 -20.75 11.70 -7.49
N MET A 85 -20.54 11.88 -6.18
CA MET A 85 -21.44 11.38 -5.14
C MET A 85 -22.33 12.48 -4.56
N GLY A 86 -22.64 13.50 -5.35
CA GLY A 86 -23.50 14.62 -4.93
C GLY A 86 -22.91 15.40 -3.74
N PRO A 87 -23.63 15.54 -2.61
CA PRO A 87 -23.16 16.32 -1.47
C PRO A 87 -21.93 15.74 -0.78
N LEU A 88 -21.59 14.47 -1.04
CA LEU A 88 -20.39 13.78 -0.50
C LEU A 88 -19.13 14.05 -1.32
N GLY A 89 -19.22 14.83 -2.41
CA GLY A 89 -18.07 15.18 -3.24
C GLY A 89 -17.83 14.20 -4.40
N THR A 90 -16.56 14.04 -4.80
CA THR A 90 -16.15 13.14 -5.88
C THR A 90 -15.30 12.00 -5.33
N PHE A 91 -15.69 10.78 -5.62
CA PHE A 91 -14.93 9.59 -5.29
C PHE A 91 -14.04 9.15 -6.46
N SER A 92 -12.82 8.74 -6.18
CA SER A 92 -11.98 7.97 -7.12
C SER A 92 -11.18 6.92 -6.35
N LEU A 93 -10.95 5.77 -6.98
CA LEU A 93 -10.12 4.70 -6.40
C LEU A 93 -8.65 5.09 -6.28
N GLY A 94 -8.24 6.15 -6.98
CA GLY A 94 -6.83 6.49 -7.15
C GLY A 94 -6.09 5.49 -8.03
N SER A 95 -4.95 5.89 -8.58
CA SER A 95 -4.19 5.06 -9.52
C SER A 95 -3.73 3.72 -8.90
N ILE A 96 -3.39 3.71 -7.61
CA ILE A 96 -2.94 2.50 -6.92
C ILE A 96 -4.11 1.57 -6.67
N GLY A 97 -5.24 2.06 -6.14
CA GLY A 97 -6.43 1.26 -5.91
C GLY A 97 -6.97 0.64 -7.20
N GLY A 98 -7.03 1.43 -8.28
CA GLY A 98 -7.42 0.94 -9.60
C GLY A 98 -6.46 -0.14 -10.12
N ALA A 99 -5.15 0.04 -9.98
CA ALA A 99 -4.15 -0.93 -10.41
C ALA A 99 -4.28 -2.27 -9.66
N ILE A 100 -4.49 -2.23 -8.34
CA ILE A 100 -4.67 -3.44 -7.53
C ILE A 100 -5.92 -4.19 -7.96
N ILE A 101 -7.06 -3.51 -8.12
CA ILE A 101 -8.32 -4.15 -8.52
C ILE A 101 -8.19 -4.80 -9.90
N VAL A 102 -7.64 -4.07 -10.89
CA VAL A 102 -7.44 -4.62 -12.23
C VAL A 102 -6.47 -5.80 -12.23
N ALA A 103 -5.36 -5.70 -11.48
CA ALA A 103 -4.40 -6.78 -11.37
C ALA A 103 -5.02 -8.05 -10.75
N LEU A 104 -5.85 -7.91 -9.72
CA LEU A 104 -6.57 -9.02 -9.11
C LEU A 104 -7.57 -9.66 -10.10
N ILE A 105 -8.34 -8.85 -10.83
CA ILE A 105 -9.32 -9.35 -11.81
C ILE A 105 -8.60 -10.07 -12.95
N LEU A 106 -7.61 -9.44 -13.57
CA LEU A 106 -6.88 -10.03 -14.71
C LEU A 106 -6.05 -11.25 -14.27
N GLY A 107 -5.44 -11.19 -13.07
CA GLY A 107 -4.71 -12.30 -12.49
C GLY A 107 -5.62 -13.50 -12.18
N SER A 108 -6.88 -13.29 -11.76
CA SER A 108 -7.87 -14.34 -11.54
C SER A 108 -8.33 -14.97 -12.87
N ILE A 109 -8.54 -14.16 -13.91
CA ILE A 109 -8.83 -14.64 -15.27
C ILE A 109 -7.63 -15.41 -15.84
N GLY A 110 -6.43 -14.93 -15.57
CA GLY A 110 -5.15 -15.56 -15.88
C GLY A 110 -4.71 -15.41 -17.33
N LYS A 111 -5.57 -15.62 -18.32
CA LYS A 111 -5.23 -15.52 -19.74
C LYS A 111 -6.41 -15.07 -20.59
N ILE A 112 -6.17 -14.14 -21.51
CA ILE A 112 -7.16 -13.67 -22.51
C ILE A 112 -6.52 -13.76 -23.90
N GLY A 113 -6.95 -14.72 -24.70
CA GLY A 113 -6.38 -14.98 -26.02
C GLY A 113 -4.86 -15.30 -25.92
N PRO A 114 -3.99 -14.57 -26.64
CA PRO A 114 -2.55 -14.76 -26.59
C PRO A 114 -1.89 -14.15 -25.34
N ILE A 115 -2.59 -13.25 -24.62
CA ILE A 115 -2.05 -12.45 -23.53
C ILE A 115 -2.19 -13.21 -22.21
N ASN A 116 -1.10 -13.33 -21.45
CA ASN A 116 -1.08 -14.01 -20.16
C ASN A 116 -0.87 -12.98 -19.03
N PHE A 117 -1.74 -13.03 -18.01
CA PHE A 117 -1.68 -12.16 -16.83
C PHE A 117 -1.12 -12.88 -15.59
N ARG A 118 -0.76 -14.16 -15.71
CA ARG A 118 -0.07 -14.92 -14.68
C ARG A 118 1.41 -14.99 -14.98
N MET A 119 2.15 -14.16 -14.29
CA MET A 119 3.59 -14.01 -14.46
C MET A 119 4.31 -14.61 -13.27
N ASP A 120 5.53 -15.07 -13.50
CA ASP A 120 6.42 -15.65 -12.50
C ASP A 120 6.62 -14.68 -11.33
N SER A 121 6.39 -15.17 -10.10
CA SER A 121 6.47 -14.36 -8.89
C SER A 121 7.88 -13.83 -8.61
N VAL A 122 8.93 -14.55 -9.02
CA VAL A 122 10.33 -14.11 -8.86
C VAL A 122 10.63 -12.93 -9.76
N VAL A 123 10.13 -12.96 -11.01
CA VAL A 123 10.30 -11.84 -11.96
C VAL A 123 9.52 -10.62 -11.47
N LEU A 124 8.26 -10.81 -11.07
CA LEU A 124 7.43 -9.72 -10.52
C LEU A 124 8.05 -9.13 -9.25
N GLY A 125 8.61 -9.95 -8.36
CA GLY A 125 9.32 -9.48 -7.17
C GLY A 125 10.52 -8.59 -7.48
N LYS A 126 11.34 -8.95 -8.48
CA LYS A 126 12.46 -8.10 -8.93
C LYS A 126 11.97 -6.79 -9.54
N MET A 127 10.92 -6.82 -10.35
CA MET A 127 10.31 -5.60 -10.92
C MET A 127 9.73 -4.71 -9.82
N ARG A 128 9.07 -5.30 -8.81
CA ARG A 128 8.58 -4.57 -7.64
C ARG A 128 9.70 -3.79 -6.97
N THR A 129 10.80 -4.45 -6.61
CA THR A 129 11.94 -3.82 -5.95
C THR A 129 12.52 -2.68 -6.79
N TYR A 130 12.64 -2.89 -8.09
CA TYR A 130 13.13 -1.86 -9.01
C TYR A 130 12.20 -0.64 -9.09
N PHE A 131 10.91 -0.85 -9.34
CA PHE A 131 9.94 0.25 -9.42
C PHE A 131 9.73 0.94 -8.09
N LEU A 132 9.77 0.20 -6.97
CA LEU A 132 9.69 0.77 -5.64
C LEU A 132 10.88 1.69 -5.35
N SER A 133 12.09 1.28 -5.73
CA SER A 133 13.30 2.11 -5.57
C SER A 133 13.19 3.42 -6.37
N ILE A 134 12.73 3.36 -7.63
CA ILE A 134 12.50 4.55 -8.47
C ILE A 134 11.42 5.46 -7.83
N PHE A 135 10.33 4.86 -7.37
CA PHE A 135 9.24 5.58 -6.74
C PHE A 135 9.69 6.31 -5.45
N LEU A 136 10.45 5.63 -4.58
CA LEU A 136 10.99 6.22 -3.36
C LEU A 136 12.03 7.32 -3.67
N ALA A 137 12.90 7.11 -4.67
CA ALA A 137 13.83 8.13 -5.11
C ALA A 137 13.09 9.37 -5.66
N GLY A 138 12.09 9.18 -6.51
CA GLY A 138 11.25 10.27 -7.03
C GLY A 138 10.50 11.02 -5.93
N THR A 139 9.99 10.30 -4.94
CA THR A 139 9.34 10.88 -3.76
C THR A 139 10.33 11.69 -2.93
N GLY A 140 11.52 11.15 -2.67
CA GLY A 140 12.60 11.85 -1.97
C GLY A 140 13.03 13.14 -2.66
N LEU A 141 13.19 13.11 -3.99
CA LEU A 141 13.54 14.31 -4.77
C LEU A 141 12.43 15.36 -4.74
N ASN A 142 11.17 14.95 -4.84
CA ASN A 142 10.05 15.89 -4.83
C ASN A 142 9.83 16.56 -3.49
N TYR A 143 10.00 15.82 -2.40
CA TYR A 143 9.66 16.32 -1.06
C TYR A 143 10.86 16.70 -0.21
N GLY A 144 12.08 16.24 -0.56
CA GLY A 144 13.27 16.47 0.25
C GLY A 144 13.57 17.96 0.45
N PHE A 145 13.48 18.74 -0.64
CA PHE A 145 13.68 20.20 -0.55
C PHE A 145 12.64 20.87 0.35
N ARG A 146 11.38 20.47 0.26
CA ARG A 146 10.29 21.02 1.08
C ARG A 146 10.46 20.70 2.57
N VAL A 147 11.03 19.55 2.91
CA VAL A 147 11.38 19.19 4.29
C VAL A 147 12.42 20.15 4.84
N VAL A 148 13.48 20.40 4.06
CA VAL A 148 14.54 21.34 4.47
C VAL A 148 13.97 22.75 4.64
N GLU A 149 13.19 23.22 3.68
CA GLU A 149 12.54 24.54 3.73
C GLU A 149 11.61 24.68 4.96
N ALA A 150 10.84 23.64 5.26
CA ALA A 150 9.93 23.65 6.40
C ALA A 150 10.68 23.67 7.74
N VAL A 151 11.80 22.97 7.86
CA VAL A 151 12.60 22.93 9.10
C VAL A 151 13.41 24.23 9.32
N THR A 152 13.82 24.88 8.24
CA THR A 152 14.63 26.11 8.31
C THR A 152 13.82 27.40 8.30
N GLY A 153 12.51 27.32 8.02
CA GLY A 153 11.61 28.47 7.89
C GLY A 153 10.46 28.47 8.90
N ASP A 154 9.42 29.27 8.58
CA ASP A 154 8.20 29.40 9.40
C ASP A 154 7.31 28.13 9.40
N GLY A 155 7.68 27.09 8.65
CA GLY A 155 6.94 25.85 8.51
C GLY A 155 7.10 24.86 9.66
N ILE A 156 8.00 25.12 10.61
CA ILE A 156 8.34 24.16 11.69
C ILE A 156 7.13 23.76 12.54
N MET A 157 6.22 24.68 12.81
CA MET A 157 5.00 24.38 13.56
C MET A 157 4.10 23.41 12.81
N ILE A 158 3.96 23.60 11.50
CA ILE A 158 3.19 22.67 10.63
C ILE A 158 3.86 21.31 10.59
N ALA A 159 5.18 21.27 10.50
CA ALA A 159 5.96 20.04 10.51
C ALA A 159 5.75 19.26 11.83
N VAL A 160 5.84 19.94 12.98
CA VAL A 160 5.65 19.34 14.31
C VAL A 160 4.22 18.80 14.47
N VAL A 161 3.21 19.61 14.12
CA VAL A 161 1.80 19.18 14.19
C VAL A 161 1.55 17.97 13.28
N SER A 162 2.06 18.00 12.05
CA SER A 162 1.92 16.89 11.10
C SER A 162 2.60 15.61 11.61
N ALA A 163 3.79 15.74 12.21
CA ALA A 163 4.49 14.62 12.84
C ALA A 163 3.67 14.02 13.99
N LEU A 164 3.14 14.85 14.87
CA LEU A 164 2.30 14.40 15.99
C LEU A 164 1.03 13.70 15.49
N VAL A 165 0.33 14.28 14.51
CA VAL A 165 -0.85 13.67 13.92
C VAL A 165 -0.51 12.31 13.30
N ALA A 166 0.59 12.22 12.54
CA ALA A 166 1.02 10.97 11.93
C ALA A 166 1.33 9.89 12.98
N ILE A 167 2.11 10.24 14.02
CA ILE A 167 2.44 9.32 15.11
C ILE A 167 1.17 8.83 15.82
N LEU A 168 0.27 9.74 16.18
CA LEU A 168 -0.98 9.38 16.84
C LEU A 168 -1.86 8.51 15.96
N SER A 169 -1.98 8.81 14.67
CA SER A 169 -2.76 8.02 13.71
C SER A 169 -2.21 6.61 13.56
N VAL A 170 -0.90 6.45 13.42
CA VAL A 170 -0.25 5.13 13.31
C VAL A 170 -0.41 4.33 14.58
N LEU A 171 -0.18 4.94 15.75
CA LEU A 171 -0.34 4.28 17.04
C LEU A 171 -1.80 3.88 17.29
N PHE A 172 -2.74 4.76 17.01
CA PHE A 172 -4.16 4.47 17.16
C PHE A 172 -4.60 3.34 16.22
N GLY A 173 -4.20 3.41 14.94
CA GLY A 173 -4.46 2.34 13.98
C GLY A 173 -3.85 1.01 14.41
N PHE A 174 -2.63 1.02 14.96
CA PHE A 174 -1.99 -0.17 15.51
C PHE A 174 -2.73 -0.73 16.73
N LEU A 175 -3.01 0.11 17.72
CA LEU A 175 -3.66 -0.33 18.95
C LEU A 175 -5.06 -0.91 18.68
N LEU A 176 -5.86 -0.23 17.87
CA LEU A 176 -7.17 -0.76 17.48
C LEU A 176 -7.05 -2.03 16.65
N GLY A 177 -6.25 -2.00 15.61
CA GLY A 177 -6.12 -3.13 14.69
C GLY A 177 -5.54 -4.37 15.37
N HIS A 178 -4.51 -4.22 16.19
CA HIS A 178 -3.81 -5.34 16.82
C HIS A 178 -4.55 -5.87 18.07
N TYR A 179 -4.97 -4.97 18.97
CA TYR A 179 -5.54 -5.40 20.27
C TYR A 179 -7.06 -5.54 20.26
N VAL A 180 -7.78 -4.75 19.45
CA VAL A 180 -9.25 -4.81 19.40
C VAL A 180 -9.72 -5.75 18.30
N PHE A 181 -9.19 -5.58 17.08
CA PHE A 181 -9.60 -6.39 15.94
C PHE A 181 -8.73 -7.63 15.71
N HIS A 182 -7.65 -7.80 16.47
CA HIS A 182 -6.73 -8.94 16.38
C HIS A 182 -6.20 -9.19 14.97
N VAL A 183 -6.02 -8.12 14.19
CA VAL A 183 -5.48 -8.20 12.84
C VAL A 183 -3.99 -8.48 12.91
N ASN A 184 -3.55 -9.47 12.15
CA ASN A 184 -2.12 -9.79 12.02
C ASN A 184 -1.34 -8.61 11.45
N TRP A 185 -0.12 -8.37 11.97
CA TRP A 185 0.72 -7.24 11.58
C TRP A 185 0.98 -7.17 10.07
N THR A 186 1.09 -8.32 9.41
CA THR A 186 1.31 -8.41 7.95
C THR A 186 0.23 -7.68 7.15
N LEU A 187 -1.04 -7.82 7.56
CA LEU A 187 -2.15 -7.08 6.94
C LEU A 187 -2.34 -5.70 7.57
N LEU A 188 -2.14 -5.58 8.89
CA LEU A 188 -2.40 -4.34 9.61
C LEU A 188 -1.50 -3.20 9.12
N SER A 189 -0.23 -3.48 8.80
CA SER A 189 0.68 -2.49 8.24
C SER A 189 0.18 -1.89 6.92
N GLY A 190 -0.36 -2.72 6.04
CA GLY A 190 -1.00 -2.27 4.80
C GLY A 190 -2.31 -1.51 5.05
N ALA A 191 -3.12 -1.95 6.02
CA ALA A 191 -4.37 -1.27 6.37
C ALA A 191 -4.11 0.13 6.94
N ILE A 192 -3.11 0.29 7.79
CA ILE A 192 -2.71 1.60 8.35
C ILE A 192 -2.23 2.52 7.23
N THR A 193 -1.33 2.04 6.35
CA THR A 193 -0.79 2.84 5.25
C THR A 193 -1.86 3.20 4.22
N GLY A 194 -2.83 2.32 3.99
CA GLY A 194 -3.99 2.56 3.14
C GLY A 194 -4.96 3.56 3.76
N GLY A 195 -5.25 3.45 5.05
CA GLY A 195 -6.07 4.41 5.79
C GLY A 195 -5.46 5.82 5.82
N MET A 196 -4.13 5.92 5.79
CA MET A 196 -3.41 7.19 5.66
C MET A 196 -3.16 7.61 4.20
N THR A 197 -3.70 6.88 3.23
CA THR A 197 -3.56 7.13 1.77
C THR A 197 -2.11 7.28 1.31
N SER A 198 -1.17 6.59 1.98
CA SER A 198 0.26 6.77 1.78
C SER A 198 0.87 5.63 0.96
N ALA A 199 1.05 5.86 -0.34
CA ALA A 199 1.78 4.93 -1.21
C ALA A 199 3.25 4.72 -0.79
N PRO A 200 4.02 5.74 -0.37
CA PRO A 200 5.36 5.53 0.20
C PRO A 200 5.35 4.67 1.46
N GLY A 201 4.32 4.83 2.31
CA GLY A 201 4.12 4.01 3.50
C GLY A 201 3.88 2.54 3.15
N LEU A 202 3.06 2.26 2.13
CA LEU A 202 2.87 0.90 1.63
C LEU A 202 4.20 0.30 1.15
N GLY A 203 4.97 1.06 0.37
CA GLY A 203 6.29 0.63 -0.08
C GLY A 203 7.19 0.21 1.08
N ALA A 204 7.24 1.03 2.12
CA ALA A 204 8.00 0.71 3.33
C ALA A 204 7.47 -0.52 4.08
N ALA A 205 6.15 -0.73 4.12
CA ALA A 205 5.56 -1.91 4.74
C ALA A 205 5.91 -3.20 3.99
N ILE A 206 5.83 -3.16 2.66
CA ILE A 206 6.21 -4.27 1.77
C ILE A 206 7.69 -4.62 1.96
N ASP A 207 8.56 -3.61 1.99
CA ASP A 207 10.00 -3.79 2.15
C ASP A 207 10.36 -4.32 3.56
N ALA A 208 9.77 -3.75 4.60
CA ALA A 208 10.01 -4.16 5.99
C ALA A 208 9.56 -5.60 6.30
N LEU A 209 8.54 -6.08 5.60
CA LEU A 209 7.99 -7.42 5.75
C LEU A 209 8.55 -8.42 4.73
N ASP A 210 9.28 -7.94 3.72
CA ASP A 210 9.66 -8.74 2.54
C ASP A 210 8.48 -9.59 2.03
N SER A 211 7.33 -8.92 1.84
CA SER A 211 6.06 -9.57 1.48
C SER A 211 5.10 -8.59 0.81
N ASP A 212 4.34 -9.05 -0.19
CA ASP A 212 3.31 -8.26 -0.90
C ASP A 212 1.96 -8.19 -0.16
N GLU A 213 1.80 -8.96 0.91
CA GLU A 213 0.53 -9.07 1.64
C GLU A 213 -0.01 -7.71 2.16
N PRO A 214 0.81 -6.74 2.58
CA PRO A 214 0.33 -5.40 2.92
C PRO A 214 -0.45 -4.71 1.80
N ALA A 215 -0.15 -5.01 0.52
CA ALA A 215 -0.85 -4.41 -0.61
C ALA A 215 -2.33 -4.81 -0.67
N ILE A 216 -2.69 -6.01 -0.19
CA ILE A 216 -4.07 -6.50 -0.16
C ILE A 216 -4.92 -5.63 0.76
N SER A 217 -4.46 -5.44 1.99
CA SER A 217 -5.18 -4.63 2.99
C SER A 217 -5.12 -3.13 2.68
N TYR A 218 -4.03 -2.66 2.07
CA TYR A 218 -3.96 -1.31 1.52
C TYR A 218 -5.06 -1.08 0.48
N GLY A 219 -5.20 -2.00 -0.49
CA GLY A 219 -6.21 -1.93 -1.54
C GLY A 219 -7.64 -1.95 -1.01
N ALA A 220 -7.88 -2.54 0.15
CA ALA A 220 -9.19 -2.53 0.81
C ALA A 220 -9.46 -1.23 1.56
N THR A 221 -8.45 -0.61 2.19
CA THR A 221 -8.63 0.55 3.08
C THR A 221 -8.46 1.89 2.38
N GLN A 222 -7.55 1.99 1.42
CA GLN A 222 -7.23 3.24 0.72
C GLN A 222 -8.45 3.85 -0.01
N PRO A 223 -9.30 3.09 -0.74
CA PRO A 223 -10.47 3.66 -1.38
C PRO A 223 -11.47 4.25 -0.38
N LEU A 224 -11.65 3.60 0.78
CA LEU A 224 -12.52 4.09 1.85
C LEU A 224 -11.95 5.37 2.47
N ALA A 225 -10.65 5.42 2.72
CA ALA A 225 -9.98 6.59 3.29
C ALA A 225 -10.02 7.82 2.37
N THR A 226 -10.11 7.64 1.05
CA THR A 226 -10.26 8.76 0.11
C THR A 226 -11.68 9.31 0.03
N LEU A 227 -12.67 8.62 0.63
CA LEU A 227 -14.05 9.11 0.75
C LEU A 227 -14.24 10.06 1.93
N CYS A 228 -13.37 9.98 2.93
CA CYS A 228 -13.45 10.81 4.15
C CYS A 228 -12.62 12.09 4.03
#